data_3a6c04f14e27eb496e8157ee6162572d
#
_entry.id   3a6c04f14e27eb496e8157ee6162572d
#
_cell.length_a   1.000
_cell.length_b   1.000
_cell.length_c   1.000
_cell.angle_alpha   90.00
_cell.angle_beta   90.00
_cell.angle_gamma   90.00
#
_symmetry.space_group_name_H-M   'P 1'
#
loop_
_entity.id
_entity.type
_entity.pdbx_description
1 polymer ?
#
loop_
_entity_poly.entity_id
_entity_poly.type
_entity_poly.pdbx_seq_one_letter_code
_entity_poly.pdbx_strand_id
1 'polypeptide(L)'
;DSGTIRLNEIDITNFEAEDRGIGLIFQRPVLYPHLSVSGNLSLASKSGHEEALEEVGLSGFEGRAVENLSGGEGQRVALARALLAEPDVLLLDEPFSALDSDLSVRLLKDVRQLLKKRKCPAILVTHNQQEAEMFSDRILEMSD
;
A
#
# COMPACT_ATOMS: atom_id res chain seq x y z
N ASP A 1 -1.24 9.11 -25.01
CA ASP A 1 0.09 9.22 -24.41
C ASP A 1 0.98 8.07 -24.92
N SER A 2 2.27 8.30 -24.98
CA SER A 2 3.25 7.32 -25.41
C SER A 2 4.42 7.26 -24.43
N GLY A 3 5.05 6.10 -24.30
CA GLY A 3 6.18 5.92 -23.39
C GLY A 3 6.46 4.45 -23.16
N THR A 4 7.51 4.20 -22.37
CA THR A 4 7.95 2.86 -22.00
C THR A 4 8.04 2.78 -20.49
N ILE A 5 7.51 1.71 -19.91
CA ILE A 5 7.63 1.41 -18.48
C ILE A 5 8.60 0.24 -18.33
N ARG A 6 9.65 0.46 -17.54
CA ARG A 6 10.65 -0.59 -17.27
C ARG A 6 10.77 -0.82 -15.76
N LEU A 7 10.81 -2.08 -15.39
CA LEU A 7 11.02 -2.53 -14.00
C LEU A 7 12.14 -3.57 -14.02
N ASN A 8 13.18 -3.38 -13.20
CA ASN A 8 14.37 -4.25 -13.17
C ASN A 8 14.95 -4.51 -14.58
N GLU A 9 15.04 -3.45 -15.41
CA GLU A 9 15.49 -3.48 -16.81
C GLU A 9 14.57 -4.22 -17.79
N ILE A 10 13.49 -4.81 -17.32
CA ILE A 10 12.48 -5.47 -18.16
C ILE A 10 11.45 -4.43 -18.60
N ASP A 11 11.15 -4.41 -19.89
CA ASP A 11 10.06 -3.60 -20.45
C ASP A 11 8.71 -4.28 -20.15
N ILE A 12 7.93 -3.65 -19.26
CA ILE A 12 6.62 -4.14 -18.83
C ILE A 12 5.46 -3.34 -19.45
N THR A 13 5.74 -2.52 -20.44
CA THR A 13 4.74 -1.60 -21.05
C THR A 13 3.49 -2.34 -21.49
N ASN A 14 3.66 -3.49 -22.13
CA ASN A 14 2.57 -4.29 -22.69
C ASN A 14 2.15 -5.48 -21.80
N PHE A 15 2.66 -5.59 -20.57
CA PHE A 15 2.26 -6.64 -19.67
C PHE A 15 0.85 -6.36 -19.14
N GLU A 16 0.07 -7.40 -18.89
CA GLU A 16 -1.18 -7.29 -18.13
C GLU A 16 -0.89 -6.78 -16.71
N ALA A 17 -1.87 -6.11 -16.09
CA ALA A 17 -1.65 -5.46 -14.80
C ALA A 17 -1.18 -6.44 -13.71
N GLU A 18 -1.71 -7.66 -13.73
CA GLU A 18 -1.39 -8.73 -12.78
C GLU A 18 0.04 -9.28 -12.93
N ASP A 19 0.63 -9.16 -14.13
CA ASP A 19 1.97 -9.68 -14.44
C ASP A 19 3.07 -8.63 -14.24
N ARG A 20 2.73 -7.40 -13.84
CA ARG A 20 3.70 -6.30 -13.71
C ARG A 20 4.53 -6.30 -12.45
N GLY A 21 4.17 -7.09 -11.43
CA GLY A 21 4.83 -7.06 -10.14
C GLY A 21 4.60 -5.76 -9.36
N ILE A 22 3.54 -5.01 -9.67
CA ILE A 22 3.23 -3.72 -9.07
C ILE A 22 2.09 -3.85 -8.07
N GLY A 23 2.35 -3.50 -6.81
CA GLY A 23 1.29 -3.31 -5.81
C GLY A 23 0.73 -1.88 -5.91
N LEU A 24 -0.58 -1.73 -5.73
CA LEU A 24 -1.25 -0.43 -5.79
C LEU A 24 -2.15 -0.24 -4.58
N ILE A 25 -1.96 0.88 -3.89
CA ILE A 25 -2.80 1.35 -2.78
C ILE A 25 -3.49 2.62 -3.23
N PHE A 26 -4.81 2.60 -3.25
CA PHE A 26 -5.64 3.75 -3.60
C PHE A 26 -5.93 4.63 -2.37
N GLN A 27 -6.34 5.86 -2.61
CA GLN A 27 -6.80 6.81 -1.62
C GLN A 27 -7.88 6.23 -0.68
N ARG A 28 -8.81 5.45 -1.22
CA ARG A 28 -9.76 4.67 -0.45
C ARG A 28 -9.38 3.20 -0.50
N PRO A 29 -9.28 2.51 0.65
CA PRO A 29 -8.92 1.12 0.65
C PRO A 29 -9.98 0.30 -0.09
N VAL A 30 -9.54 -0.44 -1.12
CA VAL A 30 -10.42 -1.33 -1.85
C VAL A 30 -10.44 -2.67 -1.12
N LEU A 31 -11.33 -2.80 -0.15
CA LEU A 31 -11.56 -4.05 0.60
C LEU A 31 -12.92 -4.64 0.18
N TYR A 32 -13.01 -5.97 0.18
CA TYR A 32 -14.23 -6.69 -0.14
C TYR A 32 -15.09 -6.81 1.12
N PRO A 33 -16.27 -6.12 1.19
CA PRO A 33 -17.03 -6.00 2.43
C PRO A 33 -17.64 -7.32 2.90
N HIS A 34 -17.89 -8.25 2.00
CA HIS A 34 -18.44 -9.59 2.32
C HIS A 34 -17.40 -10.57 2.85
N LEU A 35 -16.12 -10.18 2.91
CA LEU A 35 -15.03 -10.97 3.44
C LEU A 35 -14.54 -10.38 4.77
N SER A 36 -14.04 -11.25 5.66
CA SER A 36 -13.28 -10.83 6.83
C SER A 36 -11.94 -10.19 6.43
N VAL A 37 -11.20 -9.67 7.39
CA VAL A 37 -9.82 -9.20 7.19
C VAL A 37 -8.96 -10.34 6.61
N SER A 38 -8.96 -11.51 7.22
CA SER A 38 -8.24 -12.69 6.69
C SER A 38 -8.72 -13.09 5.30
N GLY A 39 -10.02 -13.01 5.02
CA GLY A 39 -10.60 -13.26 3.70
C GLY A 39 -10.05 -12.31 2.64
N ASN A 40 -9.89 -11.01 2.98
CA ASN A 40 -9.26 -10.03 2.10
C ASN A 40 -7.78 -10.33 1.85
N LEU A 41 -7.04 -10.73 2.88
CA LEU A 41 -5.62 -11.11 2.76
C LEU A 41 -5.45 -12.37 1.90
N SER A 42 -6.38 -13.32 1.99
CA SER A 42 -6.36 -14.57 1.22
C SER A 42 -6.44 -14.37 -0.29
N LEU A 43 -6.83 -13.19 -0.75
CA LEU A 43 -6.80 -12.83 -2.17
C LEU A 43 -5.37 -12.64 -2.70
N ALA A 44 -4.44 -12.29 -1.83
CA ALA A 44 -3.03 -12.12 -2.17
C ALA A 44 -2.21 -13.39 -1.87
N SER A 45 -2.45 -14.02 -0.72
CA SER A 45 -1.72 -15.22 -0.29
C SER A 45 -2.60 -16.10 0.59
N LYS A 46 -2.38 -17.40 0.54
CA LYS A 46 -3.08 -18.39 1.39
C LYS A 46 -2.52 -18.47 2.82
N SER A 47 -1.35 -17.88 3.06
CA SER A 47 -0.64 -17.94 4.35
C SER A 47 0.03 -16.60 4.67
N GLY A 48 0.60 -16.48 5.87
CA GLY A 48 1.32 -15.28 6.31
C GLY A 48 0.42 -14.13 6.76
N HIS A 49 -0.87 -14.40 7.03
CA HIS A 49 -1.83 -13.35 7.40
C HIS A 49 -1.53 -12.76 8.78
N GLU A 50 -1.18 -13.59 9.75
CA GLU A 50 -0.89 -13.17 11.11
C GLU A 50 0.33 -12.24 11.15
N GLU A 51 1.43 -12.66 10.52
CA GLU A 51 2.65 -11.87 10.41
C GLU A 51 2.43 -10.56 9.65
N ALA A 52 1.66 -10.60 8.56
CA ALA A 52 1.35 -9.40 7.78
C ALA A 52 0.51 -8.40 8.57
N LEU A 53 -0.43 -8.88 9.38
CA LEU A 53 -1.23 -8.02 10.27
C LEU A 53 -0.40 -7.48 11.43
N GLU A 54 0.50 -8.27 12.00
CA GLU A 54 1.44 -7.82 13.02
C GLU A 54 2.33 -6.68 12.49
N GLU A 55 2.87 -6.83 11.29
CA GLU A 55 3.72 -5.80 10.66
C GLU A 55 3.02 -4.45 10.48
N VAL A 56 1.71 -4.45 10.28
CA VAL A 56 0.92 -3.22 10.16
C VAL A 56 0.22 -2.81 11.46
N GLY A 57 0.54 -3.47 12.59
CA GLY A 57 0.00 -3.16 13.91
C GLY A 57 -1.47 -3.54 14.10
N LEU A 58 -1.93 -4.61 13.45
CA LEU A 58 -3.29 -5.12 13.50
C LEU A 58 -3.37 -6.58 13.96
N SER A 59 -2.48 -7.00 14.85
CA SER A 59 -2.51 -8.36 15.44
C SER A 59 -3.88 -8.68 16.02
N GLY A 60 -4.41 -9.87 15.71
CA GLY A 60 -5.71 -10.35 16.19
C GLY A 60 -6.92 -9.81 15.40
N PHE A 61 -6.71 -9.18 14.24
CA PHE A 61 -7.80 -8.64 13.41
C PHE A 61 -8.33 -9.64 12.38
N GLU A 62 -7.78 -10.82 12.27
CA GLU A 62 -8.04 -11.80 11.19
C GLU A 62 -9.53 -12.07 10.97
N GLY A 63 -10.27 -12.25 12.06
CA GLY A 63 -11.71 -12.57 12.03
C GLY A 63 -12.61 -11.35 11.93
N ARG A 64 -12.09 -10.11 11.98
CA ARG A 64 -12.94 -8.91 11.95
C ARG A 64 -13.60 -8.73 10.59
N ALA A 65 -14.85 -8.25 10.63
CA ALA A 65 -15.52 -7.73 9.43
C ALA A 65 -14.90 -6.40 9.03
N VAL A 66 -14.59 -6.22 7.74
CA VAL A 66 -13.94 -4.99 7.26
C VAL A 66 -14.83 -3.74 7.39
N GLU A 67 -16.14 -3.91 7.46
CA GLU A 67 -17.11 -2.84 7.71
C GLU A 67 -16.95 -2.16 9.09
N ASN A 68 -16.35 -2.86 10.03
CA ASN A 68 -16.11 -2.38 11.39
C ASN A 68 -14.72 -1.76 11.59
N LEU A 69 -13.96 -1.57 10.51
CA LEU A 69 -12.64 -0.96 10.56
C LEU A 69 -12.75 0.56 10.45
N SER A 70 -11.90 1.27 11.18
CA SER A 70 -11.64 2.68 10.92
C SER A 70 -10.96 2.87 9.57
N GLY A 71 -10.96 4.08 9.03
CA GLY A 71 -10.28 4.38 7.76
C GLY A 71 -8.79 4.00 7.78
N GLY A 72 -8.10 4.29 8.88
CA GLY A 72 -6.69 3.93 9.06
C GLY A 72 -6.45 2.42 9.17
N GLU A 73 -7.33 1.69 9.87
CA GLU A 73 -7.27 0.23 9.95
C GLU A 73 -7.52 -0.39 8.56
N GLY A 74 -8.50 0.12 7.82
CA GLY A 74 -8.77 -0.33 6.44
C GLY A 74 -7.56 -0.12 5.51
N GLN A 75 -6.89 1.04 5.59
CA GLN A 75 -5.67 1.29 4.82
C GLN A 75 -4.53 0.34 5.21
N ARG A 76 -4.36 0.04 6.49
CA ARG A 76 -3.35 -0.93 6.95
C ARG A 76 -3.66 -2.35 6.46
N VAL A 77 -4.92 -2.77 6.44
CA VAL A 77 -5.32 -4.08 5.86
C VAL A 77 -5.03 -4.12 4.36
N ALA A 78 -5.34 -3.05 3.62
CA ALA A 78 -5.03 -2.96 2.19
C ALA A 78 -3.51 -3.02 1.94
N LEU A 79 -2.71 -2.35 2.79
CA LEU A 79 -1.26 -2.40 2.74
C LEU A 79 -0.72 -3.82 3.02
N ALA A 80 -1.20 -4.48 4.08
CA ALA A 80 -0.82 -5.85 4.41
C ALA A 80 -1.11 -6.80 3.24
N ARG A 81 -2.29 -6.68 2.61
CA ARG A 81 -2.65 -7.46 1.44
C ARG A 81 -1.72 -7.20 0.25
N ALA A 82 -1.41 -5.93 -0.03
CA ALA A 82 -0.50 -5.60 -1.13
C ALA A 82 0.90 -6.16 -0.91
N LEU A 83 1.40 -6.11 0.34
CA LEU A 83 2.73 -6.61 0.69
C LEU A 83 2.80 -8.14 0.75
N LEU A 84 1.69 -8.83 1.03
CA LEU A 84 1.60 -10.29 0.94
C LEU A 84 1.76 -10.81 -0.49
N ALA A 85 1.43 -10.00 -1.49
CA ALA A 85 1.66 -10.33 -2.89
C ALA A 85 3.14 -10.18 -3.31
N GLU A 86 4.02 -9.77 -2.40
CA GLU A 86 5.47 -9.58 -2.62
C GLU A 86 5.78 -8.74 -3.87
N PRO A 87 5.24 -7.51 -3.98
CA PRO A 87 5.41 -6.70 -5.16
C PRO A 87 6.87 -6.22 -5.32
N ASP A 88 7.33 -6.11 -6.56
CA ASP A 88 8.62 -5.51 -6.90
C ASP A 88 8.66 -4.00 -6.62
N VAL A 89 7.51 -3.34 -6.71
CA VAL A 89 7.32 -1.92 -6.37
C VAL A 89 5.91 -1.67 -5.86
N LEU A 90 5.76 -0.75 -4.90
CA LEU A 90 4.48 -0.32 -4.37
C LEU A 90 4.15 1.11 -4.82
N LEU A 91 2.99 1.29 -5.41
CA LEU A 91 2.43 2.60 -5.73
C LEU A 91 1.40 2.99 -4.67
N LEU A 92 1.52 4.19 -4.12
CA LEU A 92 0.67 4.76 -3.08
C LEU A 92 0.04 6.04 -3.63
N ASP A 93 -1.24 5.98 -3.96
CA ASP A 93 -1.99 7.12 -4.52
C ASP A 93 -2.81 7.78 -3.41
N GLU A 94 -2.30 8.91 -2.88
CA GLU A 94 -2.91 9.67 -1.79
C GLU A 94 -3.41 8.79 -0.61
N PRO A 95 -2.63 7.84 -0.11
CA PRO A 95 -3.12 6.73 0.70
C PRO A 95 -3.72 7.15 2.04
N PHE A 96 -3.41 8.36 2.52
CA PHE A 96 -3.82 8.83 3.85
C PHE A 96 -4.55 10.16 3.84
N SER A 97 -4.90 10.70 2.66
CA SER A 97 -5.56 12.00 2.51
C SER A 97 -6.94 12.10 3.18
N ALA A 98 -7.61 10.96 3.42
CA ALA A 98 -8.90 10.92 4.10
C ALA A 98 -8.78 10.83 5.64
N LEU A 99 -7.57 10.79 6.18
CA LEU A 99 -7.31 10.69 7.63
C LEU A 99 -6.99 12.07 8.22
N ASP A 100 -7.16 12.20 9.54
CA ASP A 100 -6.66 13.37 10.24
C ASP A 100 -5.13 13.47 10.15
N SER A 101 -4.59 14.70 10.27
CA SER A 101 -3.18 14.99 10.03
C SER A 101 -2.23 14.21 10.95
N ASP A 102 -2.59 14.04 12.22
CA ASP A 102 -1.71 13.36 13.18
C ASP A 102 -1.65 11.86 12.91
N LEU A 103 -2.77 11.26 12.54
CA LEU A 103 -2.85 9.85 12.16
C LEU A 103 -2.14 9.60 10.84
N SER A 104 -2.35 10.46 9.84
CA SER A 104 -1.67 10.40 8.54
C SER A 104 -0.15 10.39 8.69
N VAL A 105 0.39 11.34 9.47
CA VAL A 105 1.82 11.45 9.75
C VAL A 105 2.39 10.18 10.40
N ARG A 106 1.69 9.62 11.38
CA ARG A 106 2.13 8.38 12.05
C ARG A 106 2.14 7.21 11.08
N LEU A 107 1.06 7.02 10.32
CA LEU A 107 0.95 5.94 9.34
C LEU A 107 2.00 6.03 8.24
N LEU A 108 2.29 7.24 7.75
CA LEU A 108 3.36 7.46 6.79
C LEU A 108 4.73 7.02 7.29
N LYS A 109 5.06 7.34 8.54
CA LYS A 109 6.32 6.91 9.15
C LYS A 109 6.38 5.39 9.30
N ASP A 110 5.31 4.78 9.79
CA ASP A 110 5.22 3.33 9.97
C ASP A 110 5.37 2.60 8.62
N VAL A 111 4.65 3.05 7.60
CA VAL A 111 4.71 2.50 6.25
C VAL A 111 6.11 2.65 5.64
N ARG A 112 6.72 3.83 5.77
CA ARG A 112 8.10 4.04 5.30
C ARG A 112 9.08 3.07 5.94
N GLN A 113 9.01 2.89 7.27
CA GLN A 113 9.88 1.98 8.00
C GLN A 113 9.68 0.53 7.53
N LEU A 114 8.43 0.11 7.37
CA LEU A 114 8.08 -1.22 6.89
C LEU A 114 8.61 -1.48 5.49
N LEU A 115 8.43 -0.54 4.56
CA LEU A 115 8.93 -0.67 3.19
C LEU A 115 10.46 -0.73 3.13
N LYS A 116 11.15 0.06 3.96
CA LYS A 116 12.62 0.00 4.09
C LYS A 116 13.09 -1.35 4.66
N LYS A 117 12.42 -1.86 5.69
CA LYS A 117 12.70 -3.19 6.26
C LYS A 117 12.55 -4.30 5.22
N ARG A 118 11.49 -4.22 4.42
CA ARG A 118 11.21 -5.18 3.35
C ARG A 118 12.02 -4.94 2.07
N LYS A 119 12.78 -3.85 2.00
CA LYS A 119 13.51 -3.42 0.79
C LYS A 119 12.60 -3.29 -0.44
N CYS A 120 11.35 -2.90 -0.22
CA CYS A 120 10.36 -2.70 -1.27
C CYS A 120 10.42 -1.23 -1.73
N PRO A 121 10.81 -0.95 -2.98
CA PRO A 121 10.74 0.39 -3.55
C PRO A 121 9.29 0.87 -3.58
N ALA A 122 9.08 2.17 -3.39
CA ALA A 122 7.74 2.73 -3.42
C ALA A 122 7.71 4.11 -4.09
N ILE A 123 6.59 4.41 -4.72
CA ILE A 123 6.27 5.73 -5.25
C ILE A 123 5.02 6.22 -4.53
N LEU A 124 5.14 7.38 -3.88
CA LEU A 124 4.02 8.08 -3.26
C LEU A 124 3.57 9.23 -4.18
N VAL A 125 2.30 9.23 -4.52
CA VAL A 125 1.64 10.37 -5.13
C VAL A 125 0.86 11.11 -4.04
N THR A 126 1.17 12.38 -3.84
CA THR A 126 0.49 13.23 -2.86
C THR A 126 0.57 14.69 -3.29
N HIS A 127 -0.45 15.47 -2.94
CA HIS A 127 -0.44 16.92 -3.07
C HIS A 127 0.06 17.62 -1.79
N ASN A 128 0.38 16.85 -0.75
CA ASN A 128 0.89 17.36 0.52
C ASN A 128 2.42 17.32 0.55
N GLN A 129 3.06 18.48 0.48
CA GLN A 129 4.51 18.60 0.49
C GLN A 129 5.15 17.99 1.73
N GLN A 130 4.53 18.14 2.90
CA GLN A 130 5.06 17.59 4.16
C GLN A 130 5.08 16.03 4.12
N GLU A 131 4.05 15.42 3.55
CA GLU A 131 4.01 13.96 3.36
C GLU A 131 5.12 13.51 2.40
N ALA A 132 5.30 14.22 1.28
CA ALA A 132 6.35 13.92 0.32
C ALA A 132 7.75 13.98 0.96
N GLU A 133 8.04 15.04 1.72
CA GLU A 133 9.32 15.23 2.41
C GLU A 133 9.59 14.16 3.48
N MET A 134 8.55 13.74 4.20
CA MET A 134 8.68 12.74 5.26
C MET A 134 8.83 11.31 4.73
N PHE A 135 8.20 11.00 3.61
CA PHE A 135 8.15 9.64 3.08
C PHE A 135 9.29 9.32 2.13
N SER A 136 9.65 10.25 1.24
CA SER A 136 10.51 9.96 0.10
C SER A 136 12.00 10.21 0.36
N ASP A 137 12.82 9.52 -0.41
CA ASP A 137 14.26 9.80 -0.51
C ASP A 137 14.54 10.75 -1.69
N ARG A 138 13.56 10.89 -2.61
CA ARG A 138 13.60 11.80 -3.76
C ARG A 138 12.20 12.30 -4.09
N ILE A 139 12.07 13.58 -4.39
CA ILE A 139 10.81 14.22 -4.79
C ILE A 139 10.89 14.64 -6.26
N LEU A 140 9.81 14.40 -6.99
CA LEU A 140 9.59 14.90 -8.34
C LEU A 140 8.32 15.76 -8.31
N GLU A 141 8.47 17.03 -8.66
CA GLU A 141 7.34 17.92 -8.84
C GLU A 141 6.79 17.76 -10.28
N MET A 142 5.51 17.52 -10.38
CA MET A 142 4.81 17.47 -11.66
C MET A 142 4.10 18.79 -11.86
N SER A 143 4.49 19.54 -12.88
CA SER A 143 3.76 20.73 -13.35
C SER A 143 2.79 20.33 -14.46
N ASP A 144 1.62 20.94 -14.45
CA ASP A 144 0.62 20.83 -15.52
C ASP A 144 1.17 21.34 -16.86
#